data_518bad14a5f8dacd6db5df63e5db3a2e
#
_entry.id   518bad14a5f8dacd6db5df63e5db3a2e
#
_cell.length_a   1.000
_cell.length_b   1.000
_cell.length_c   1.000
_cell.angle_alpha   90.00
_cell.angle_beta   90.00
_cell.angle_gamma   90.00
#
_symmetry.space_group_name_H-M   'P 1'
#
loop_
_entity.id
_entity.type
_entity.pdbx_description
1 polymer ?
#
loop_
_entity_poly.entity_id
_entity_poly.type
_entity_poly.pdbx_seq_one_letter_code
_entity_poly.pdbx_strand_id
1 'polypeptide(L)'
;MEYNVVLLGVTKTACKVRASLMNRILAFVDDVYEDLELWYPKIRLEEEGWEVIVAGPEVGKVYRGKNGYPCPADATISEMRCEDFDALLIPGGFAPDKLRRDPAVVALTRAFHKQDKPIAFICHAGWICISADILRGRKATSTIGIKDDMKNAGAIWVDQDLVIDGNLISSRTPRDLAVFAKALVAQLRTDRSLETA
;
A
#
# COMPACT_ATOMS: atom_id res chain seq x y z
N MET A 1 34.96 -49.43 -12.55
CA MET A 1 34.93 -48.50 -11.40
C MET A 1 33.90 -47.45 -11.72
N GLU A 2 32.72 -47.65 -11.20
CA GLU A 2 31.60 -46.69 -11.36
C GLU A 2 31.67 -45.66 -10.23
N TYR A 3 31.69 -44.38 -10.58
CA TYR A 3 31.55 -43.31 -9.60
C TYR A 3 30.08 -42.91 -9.49
N ASN A 4 29.44 -43.30 -8.41
CA ASN A 4 28.14 -42.82 -7.99
C ASN A 4 28.24 -41.36 -7.54
N VAL A 5 27.67 -40.43 -8.31
CA VAL A 5 27.46 -39.06 -7.88
C VAL A 5 26.08 -38.98 -7.22
N VAL A 6 26.06 -38.87 -5.89
CA VAL A 6 24.88 -38.60 -5.10
C VAL A 6 24.58 -37.09 -5.21
N LEU A 7 23.55 -36.74 -5.97
CA LEU A 7 22.96 -35.39 -5.95
C LEU A 7 22.18 -35.22 -4.64
N LEU A 8 22.81 -34.63 -3.65
CA LEU A 8 22.16 -34.19 -2.41
C LEU A 8 21.25 -33.00 -2.71
N GLY A 9 20.02 -33.12 -2.25
CA GLY A 9 18.91 -32.23 -2.50
C GLY A 9 19.19 -30.75 -2.17
N VAL A 10 18.92 -29.91 -3.13
CA VAL A 10 18.81 -28.47 -2.92
C VAL A 10 17.49 -28.24 -2.20
N THR A 11 17.57 -28.00 -0.92
CA THR A 11 16.44 -27.87 -0.01
C THR A 11 15.65 -26.58 -0.27
N LYS A 12 14.35 -26.65 -0.07
CA LYS A 12 13.35 -25.56 -0.13
C LYS A 12 13.67 -24.31 0.73
N THR A 13 14.76 -24.32 1.47
CA THR A 13 15.23 -23.26 2.34
C THR A 13 15.79 -22.05 1.58
N ALA A 14 16.35 -22.24 0.38
CA ALA A 14 16.91 -21.14 -0.42
C ALA A 14 15.84 -20.19 -1.00
N CYS A 15 14.59 -20.66 -1.18
CA CYS A 15 13.50 -19.83 -1.67
C CYS A 15 12.93 -18.91 -0.58
N LYS A 16 12.95 -19.33 0.68
CA LYS A 16 12.48 -18.52 1.81
C LYS A 16 13.42 -17.37 2.19
N VAL A 17 14.72 -17.56 2.05
CA VAL A 17 15.74 -16.54 2.40
C VAL A 17 15.73 -15.37 1.41
N ARG A 18 15.29 -15.57 0.18
CA ARG A 18 15.22 -14.50 -0.84
C ARG A 18 14.01 -13.58 -0.68
N ALA A 19 12.94 -14.04 -0.04
CA ALA A 19 11.75 -13.24 0.27
C ALA A 19 11.96 -12.31 1.48
N SER A 20 12.93 -12.58 2.35
CA SER A 20 13.18 -11.87 3.62
C SER A 20 14.00 -10.58 3.49
N LEU A 21 14.30 -10.10 2.29
CA LEU A 21 15.13 -8.91 2.06
C LEU A 21 14.46 -7.84 1.19
N MET A 22 13.14 -7.92 0.99
CA MET A 22 12.45 -6.91 0.19
C MET A 22 12.00 -5.78 1.10
N ASN A 23 12.71 -4.66 1.05
CA ASN A 23 12.34 -3.41 1.68
C ASN A 23 11.59 -2.56 0.66
N ARG A 24 10.47 -3.05 0.15
CA ARG A 24 9.77 -2.40 -0.95
C ARG A 24 8.31 -2.11 -0.61
N ILE A 25 7.93 -0.88 -0.84
CA ILE A 25 6.56 -0.40 -0.66
C ILE A 25 6.01 -0.02 -2.01
N LEU A 26 4.81 -0.49 -2.33
CA LEU A 26 4.09 -0.05 -3.51
C LEU A 26 3.25 1.18 -3.17
N ALA A 27 3.35 2.24 -3.94
CA ALA A 27 2.48 3.40 -3.84
C ALA A 27 1.71 3.60 -5.15
N PHE A 28 0.41 3.86 -5.08
CA PHE A 28 -0.39 4.17 -6.27
C PHE A 28 -0.35 5.66 -6.60
N VAL A 29 -0.37 5.97 -7.91
CA VAL A 29 -0.48 7.34 -8.41
C VAL A 29 -1.39 7.42 -9.64
N ASP A 30 -2.17 8.50 -9.74
CA ASP A 30 -2.82 9.01 -10.95
C ASP A 30 -2.95 10.53 -10.84
N ASP A 31 -3.32 11.20 -11.93
CA ASP A 31 -3.51 12.66 -11.94
C ASP A 31 -4.53 13.11 -10.88
N VAL A 32 -4.25 14.26 -10.28
CA VAL A 32 -5.01 14.89 -9.19
C VAL A 32 -4.93 14.10 -7.88
N TYR A 33 -3.79 13.40 -7.64
CA TYR A 33 -3.49 12.86 -6.31
C TYR A 33 -3.27 14.01 -5.30
N GLU A 34 -3.45 13.75 -4.01
CA GLU A 34 -3.07 14.73 -2.97
C GLU A 34 -1.56 14.72 -2.79
N ASP A 35 -0.91 15.84 -3.12
CA ASP A 35 0.55 15.96 -3.19
C ASP A 35 1.23 15.50 -1.90
N LEU A 36 0.80 15.99 -0.74
CA LEU A 36 1.41 15.64 0.54
C LEU A 36 1.14 14.20 0.98
N GLU A 37 -0.01 13.64 0.60
CA GLU A 37 -0.40 12.29 0.99
C GLU A 37 0.40 11.20 0.26
N LEU A 38 1.03 11.53 -0.87
CA LEU A 38 2.01 10.69 -1.53
C LEU A 38 3.43 11.01 -1.05
N TRP A 39 3.86 12.27 -1.18
CA TRP A 39 5.26 12.65 -1.03
C TRP A 39 5.77 12.56 0.40
N TYR A 40 4.99 12.97 1.40
CA TYR A 40 5.44 12.89 2.78
C TYR A 40 5.64 11.45 3.26
N PRO A 41 4.67 10.52 3.12
CA PRO A 41 4.89 9.13 3.48
C PRO A 41 6.01 8.47 2.67
N LYS A 42 6.13 8.77 1.36
CA LYS A 42 7.20 8.26 0.50
C LYS A 42 8.57 8.63 1.06
N ILE A 43 8.83 9.92 1.26
CA ILE A 43 10.10 10.43 1.79
C ILE A 43 10.38 9.82 3.17
N ARG A 44 9.37 9.77 4.03
CA ARG A 44 9.50 9.22 5.38
C ARG A 44 9.86 7.74 5.40
N LEU A 45 9.33 6.95 4.46
CA LEU A 45 9.68 5.54 4.28
C LEU A 45 11.10 5.38 3.72
N GLU A 46 11.50 6.24 2.78
CA GLU A 46 12.85 6.23 2.21
C GLU A 46 13.92 6.61 3.26
N GLU A 47 13.63 7.55 4.17
CA GLU A 47 14.48 7.85 5.34
C GLU A 47 14.69 6.63 6.25
N GLU A 48 13.70 5.72 6.32
CA GLU A 48 13.76 4.48 7.09
C GLU A 48 14.41 3.31 6.32
N GLY A 49 14.87 3.56 5.08
CA GLY A 49 15.55 2.58 4.24
C GLY A 49 14.63 1.67 3.43
N TRP A 50 13.38 2.10 3.20
CA TRP A 50 12.45 1.42 2.29
C TRP A 50 12.56 1.96 0.87
N GLU A 51 12.53 1.09 -0.13
CA GLU A 51 12.35 1.48 -1.53
C GLU A 51 10.86 1.68 -1.80
N VAL A 52 10.45 2.88 -2.21
CA VAL A 52 9.05 3.16 -2.54
C VAL A 52 8.90 3.22 -4.06
N ILE A 53 8.24 2.22 -4.62
CA ILE A 53 7.91 2.13 -6.05
C ILE A 53 6.57 2.81 -6.27
N VAL A 54 6.55 3.86 -7.04
CA VAL A 54 5.32 4.56 -7.43
C VAL A 54 4.79 3.96 -8.72
N ALA A 55 3.63 3.33 -8.67
CA ALA A 55 3.00 2.74 -9.84
C ALA A 55 1.74 3.51 -10.25
N GLY A 56 1.64 3.79 -11.53
CA GLY A 56 0.49 4.43 -12.17
C GLY A 56 -0.08 3.58 -13.29
N PRO A 57 -1.14 4.03 -13.97
CA PRO A 57 -1.66 3.37 -15.18
C PRO A 57 -0.63 3.19 -16.28
N GLU A 58 0.36 4.09 -16.38
CA GLU A 58 1.38 4.11 -17.44
C GLU A 58 2.75 4.43 -16.86
N VAL A 59 3.74 3.53 -17.04
CA VAL A 59 5.13 3.71 -16.61
C VAL A 59 5.78 4.89 -17.31
N GLY A 60 6.61 5.67 -16.59
CA GLY A 60 7.32 6.83 -17.11
C GLY A 60 6.46 8.07 -17.32
N LYS A 61 5.14 7.96 -17.24
CA LYS A 61 4.26 9.12 -17.27
C LYS A 61 4.44 9.95 -16.00
N VAL A 62 4.47 11.28 -16.17
CA VAL A 62 4.51 12.22 -15.05
C VAL A 62 3.08 12.62 -14.69
N TYR A 63 2.58 12.10 -13.60
CA TYR A 63 1.29 12.47 -13.02
C TYR A 63 1.42 13.77 -12.24
N ARG A 64 0.35 14.55 -12.16
CA ARG A 64 0.34 15.81 -11.41
C ARG A 64 -0.63 15.75 -10.26
N GLY A 65 -0.13 16.13 -9.08
CA GLY A 65 -0.96 16.30 -7.90
C GLY A 65 -2.00 17.42 -8.08
N LYS A 66 -2.95 17.50 -7.18
CA LYS A 66 -4.00 18.54 -7.22
C LYS A 66 -3.43 19.97 -7.08
N ASN A 67 -2.25 20.12 -6.47
CA ASN A 67 -1.51 21.39 -6.38
C ASN A 67 -0.41 21.49 -7.46
N GLY A 68 -0.34 20.55 -8.39
CA GLY A 68 0.53 20.56 -9.54
C GLY A 68 1.91 19.92 -9.35
N TYR A 69 2.21 19.37 -8.18
CA TYR A 69 3.52 18.74 -7.95
C TYR A 69 3.65 17.46 -8.80
N PRO A 70 4.75 17.32 -9.57
CA PRO A 70 4.89 16.19 -10.48
C PRO A 70 5.34 14.92 -9.75
N CYS A 71 4.84 13.77 -10.20
CA CYS A 71 5.31 12.47 -9.79
C CYS A 71 5.42 11.54 -11.01
N PRO A 72 6.65 11.16 -11.43
CA PRO A 72 6.80 10.14 -12.45
C PRO A 72 6.40 8.78 -11.88
N ALA A 73 5.75 7.94 -12.69
CA ALA A 73 5.49 6.55 -12.33
C ALA A 73 6.72 5.69 -12.66
N ASP A 74 7.19 4.95 -11.68
CA ASP A 74 8.31 4.01 -11.80
C ASP A 74 7.88 2.73 -12.53
N ALA A 75 6.58 2.38 -12.44
CA ALA A 75 6.02 1.14 -12.96
C ALA A 75 4.55 1.28 -13.38
N THR A 76 4.07 0.30 -14.15
CA THR A 76 2.66 0.14 -14.50
C THR A 76 1.96 -0.74 -13.45
N ILE A 77 0.82 -0.30 -12.90
CA ILE A 77 0.11 -1.02 -11.83
C ILE A 77 -0.25 -2.46 -12.24
N SER A 78 -0.67 -2.68 -13.48
CA SER A 78 -1.06 -4.02 -13.97
C SER A 78 0.09 -5.02 -14.04
N GLU A 79 1.34 -4.56 -13.96
CA GLU A 79 2.53 -5.40 -13.94
C GLU A 79 3.01 -5.71 -12.51
N MET A 80 2.44 -5.06 -11.50
CA MET A 80 2.85 -5.23 -10.10
C MET A 80 2.26 -6.50 -9.50
N ARG A 81 3.05 -7.13 -8.65
CA ARG A 81 2.67 -8.34 -7.92
C ARG A 81 2.77 -8.08 -6.43
N CYS A 82 1.74 -8.44 -5.68
CA CYS A 82 1.73 -8.26 -4.22
C CYS A 82 2.93 -8.92 -3.52
N GLU A 83 3.42 -10.04 -4.07
CA GLU A 83 4.55 -10.79 -3.53
C GLU A 83 5.86 -10.01 -3.52
N ASP A 84 5.98 -8.99 -4.38
CA ASP A 84 7.20 -8.20 -4.55
C ASP A 84 7.29 -6.99 -3.59
N PHE A 85 6.31 -6.84 -2.68
CA PHE A 85 6.20 -5.68 -1.78
C PHE A 85 5.80 -6.10 -0.37
N ASP A 86 6.21 -5.29 0.61
CA ASP A 86 5.88 -5.49 2.03
C ASP A 86 4.59 -4.77 2.43
N ALA A 87 4.24 -3.66 1.78
CA ALA A 87 3.02 -2.91 2.03
C ALA A 87 2.53 -2.13 0.81
N LEU A 88 1.29 -1.65 0.90
CA LEU A 88 0.65 -0.78 -0.08
C LEU A 88 0.33 0.58 0.54
N LEU A 89 0.76 1.67 -0.11
CA LEU A 89 0.42 3.05 0.20
C LEU A 89 -0.56 3.60 -0.84
N ILE A 90 -1.69 4.12 -0.39
CA ILE A 90 -2.72 4.69 -1.26
C ILE A 90 -2.99 6.14 -0.83
N PRO A 91 -2.47 7.12 -1.56
CA PRO A 91 -2.79 8.53 -1.33
C PRO A 91 -4.21 8.88 -1.81
N GLY A 92 -4.76 9.94 -1.28
CA GLY A 92 -6.05 10.45 -1.68
C GLY A 92 -5.98 11.47 -2.83
N GLY A 93 -6.67 12.58 -2.69
CA GLY A 93 -7.00 13.47 -3.77
C GLY A 93 -8.16 12.92 -4.60
N PHE A 94 -8.17 13.20 -5.91
CA PHE A 94 -9.18 12.65 -6.83
C PHE A 94 -8.68 11.40 -7.58
N ALA A 95 -7.37 11.10 -7.52
CA ALA A 95 -6.78 9.92 -8.13
C ALA A 95 -7.49 8.61 -7.74
N PRO A 96 -7.92 8.38 -6.47
CA PRO A 96 -8.65 7.17 -6.10
C PRO A 96 -9.95 6.92 -6.88
N ASP A 97 -10.67 7.98 -7.30
CA ASP A 97 -11.88 7.82 -8.12
C ASP A 97 -11.54 7.23 -9.50
N LYS A 98 -10.42 7.62 -10.08
CA LYS A 98 -9.94 7.09 -11.36
C LYS A 98 -9.42 5.66 -11.18
N LEU A 99 -8.51 5.47 -10.23
CA LEU A 99 -7.82 4.21 -9.98
C LEU A 99 -8.79 3.07 -9.61
N ARG A 100 -9.84 3.34 -8.84
CA ARG A 100 -10.83 2.32 -8.46
C ARG A 100 -11.58 1.69 -9.63
N ARG A 101 -11.55 2.31 -10.80
CA ARG A 101 -12.19 1.84 -12.04
C ARG A 101 -11.30 0.82 -12.77
N ASP A 102 -10.01 0.74 -12.42
CA ASP A 102 -9.09 -0.24 -12.98
C ASP A 102 -9.18 -1.57 -12.20
N PRO A 103 -9.56 -2.68 -12.87
CA PRO A 103 -9.62 -3.99 -12.23
C PRO A 103 -8.27 -4.45 -11.65
N ALA A 104 -7.13 -4.03 -12.23
CA ALA A 104 -5.80 -4.37 -11.72
C ALA A 104 -5.54 -3.74 -10.36
N VAL A 105 -5.89 -2.45 -10.18
CA VAL A 105 -5.81 -1.74 -8.89
C VAL A 105 -6.63 -2.45 -7.81
N VAL A 106 -7.88 -2.79 -8.15
CA VAL A 106 -8.80 -3.46 -7.23
C VAL A 106 -8.31 -4.86 -6.85
N ALA A 107 -7.85 -5.64 -7.84
CA ALA A 107 -7.33 -6.98 -7.62
C ALA A 107 -6.06 -6.97 -6.78
N LEU A 108 -5.14 -6.05 -7.06
CA LEU A 108 -3.89 -5.90 -6.32
C LEU A 108 -4.13 -5.48 -4.87
N THR A 109 -5.00 -4.49 -4.63
CA THR A 109 -5.40 -4.08 -3.27
C THR A 109 -5.99 -5.27 -2.48
N ARG A 110 -6.86 -6.06 -3.12
CA ARG A 110 -7.41 -7.27 -2.52
C ARG A 110 -6.34 -8.33 -2.23
N ALA A 111 -5.31 -8.44 -3.08
CA ALA A 111 -4.21 -9.39 -2.87
C ALA A 111 -3.38 -9.03 -1.62
N PHE A 112 -3.06 -7.74 -1.42
CA PHE A 112 -2.39 -7.26 -0.20
C PHE A 112 -3.22 -7.61 1.05
N HIS A 113 -4.53 -7.35 1.02
CA HIS A 113 -5.41 -7.68 2.14
C HIS A 113 -5.46 -9.19 2.45
N LYS A 114 -5.56 -10.03 1.41
CA LYS A 114 -5.58 -11.49 1.57
C LYS A 114 -4.28 -12.06 2.12
N GLN A 115 -3.15 -11.41 1.87
CA GLN A 115 -1.83 -11.79 2.38
C GLN A 115 -1.51 -11.13 3.73
N ASP A 116 -2.48 -10.44 4.33
CA ASP A 116 -2.37 -9.72 5.60
C ASP A 116 -1.24 -8.67 5.62
N LYS A 117 -0.85 -8.18 4.43
CA LYS A 117 0.16 -7.13 4.29
C LYS A 117 -0.44 -5.76 4.58
N PRO A 118 0.29 -4.84 5.25
CA PRO A 118 -0.19 -3.51 5.55
C PRO A 118 -0.70 -2.76 4.32
N ILE A 119 -1.89 -2.19 4.44
CA ILE A 119 -2.49 -1.27 3.47
C ILE A 119 -2.71 0.05 4.18
N ALA A 120 -1.89 1.04 3.86
CA ALA A 120 -2.00 2.40 4.38
C ALA A 120 -2.75 3.27 3.37
N PHE A 121 -3.91 3.79 3.76
CA PHE A 121 -4.76 4.61 2.91
C PHE A 121 -5.26 5.86 3.64
N ILE A 122 -5.36 6.96 2.92
CA ILE A 122 -5.72 8.24 3.53
C ILE A 122 -6.73 9.01 2.67
N CYS A 123 -7.59 9.80 3.30
CA CYS A 123 -8.50 10.74 2.65
C CYS A 123 -9.53 10.02 1.75
N HIS A 124 -9.54 10.29 0.44
CA HIS A 124 -10.43 9.64 -0.53
C HIS A 124 -9.95 8.26 -0.98
N ALA A 125 -8.76 7.81 -0.54
CA ALA A 125 -8.23 6.48 -0.87
C ALA A 125 -9.15 5.32 -0.42
N GLY A 126 -10.00 5.55 0.57
CA GLY A 126 -11.03 4.62 0.99
C GLY A 126 -11.91 4.11 -0.15
N TRP A 127 -12.10 4.86 -1.23
CA TRP A 127 -12.84 4.42 -2.41
C TRP A 127 -12.22 3.19 -3.09
N ILE A 128 -10.89 3.07 -3.11
CA ILE A 128 -10.21 1.88 -3.65
C ILE A 128 -10.48 0.68 -2.73
N CYS A 129 -10.38 0.87 -1.41
CA CYS A 129 -10.67 -0.17 -0.41
C CYS A 129 -12.12 -0.65 -0.46
N ILE A 130 -13.09 0.27 -0.72
CA ILE A 130 -14.49 -0.05 -0.97
C ILE A 130 -14.62 -0.96 -2.20
N SER A 131 -14.01 -0.59 -3.32
CA SER A 131 -14.06 -1.36 -4.56
C SER A 131 -13.38 -2.73 -4.44
N ALA A 132 -12.35 -2.83 -3.60
CA ALA A 132 -11.69 -4.09 -3.26
C ALA A 132 -12.49 -4.97 -2.28
N ASP A 133 -13.61 -4.47 -1.71
CA ASP A 133 -14.46 -5.15 -0.71
C ASP A 133 -13.67 -5.65 0.51
N ILE A 134 -12.80 -4.79 1.07
CA ILE A 134 -11.93 -5.15 2.20
C ILE A 134 -12.30 -4.43 3.51
N LEU A 135 -13.39 -3.63 3.50
CA LEU A 135 -13.76 -2.79 4.65
C LEU A 135 -14.91 -3.35 5.49
N ARG A 136 -15.59 -4.40 5.02
CA ARG A 136 -16.77 -4.94 5.71
C ARG A 136 -16.43 -5.43 7.12
N GLY A 137 -17.09 -4.84 8.12
CA GLY A 137 -16.88 -5.14 9.55
C GLY A 137 -15.55 -4.60 10.12
N ARG A 138 -14.77 -3.86 9.33
CA ARG A 138 -13.48 -3.31 9.74
C ARG A 138 -13.63 -1.87 10.22
N LYS A 139 -12.89 -1.50 11.26
CA LYS A 139 -12.77 -0.11 11.67
C LYS A 139 -11.87 0.64 10.70
N ALA A 140 -12.32 1.80 10.26
CA ALA A 140 -11.53 2.65 9.38
C ALA A 140 -11.98 4.11 9.48
N THR A 141 -11.11 5.02 9.04
CA THR A 141 -11.42 6.43 8.85
C THR A 141 -11.13 6.87 7.42
N SER A 142 -11.62 8.03 7.07
CA SER A 142 -11.42 8.68 5.76
C SER A 142 -11.74 10.17 5.87
N THR A 143 -11.53 10.92 4.81
CA THR A 143 -12.14 12.26 4.74
C THR A 143 -13.66 12.17 4.94
N ILE A 144 -14.23 13.21 5.55
CA ILE A 144 -15.66 13.28 5.84
C ILE A 144 -16.51 13.14 4.56
N GLY A 145 -15.96 13.58 3.42
CA GLY A 145 -16.68 13.57 2.13
C GLY A 145 -17.08 12.19 1.64
N ILE A 146 -16.40 11.11 2.08
CA ILE A 146 -16.73 9.73 1.68
C ILE A 146 -17.18 8.86 2.87
N LYS A 147 -17.51 9.48 4.00
CA LYS A 147 -17.96 8.77 5.21
C LYS A 147 -19.13 7.84 4.93
N ASP A 148 -20.13 8.32 4.20
CA ASP A 148 -21.33 7.53 3.94
C ASP A 148 -21.04 6.38 2.97
N ASP A 149 -20.15 6.58 1.99
CA ASP A 149 -19.68 5.53 1.10
C ASP A 149 -18.98 4.41 1.89
N MET A 150 -18.09 4.78 2.83
CA MET A 150 -17.41 3.84 3.72
C MET A 150 -18.41 3.02 4.56
N LYS A 151 -19.39 3.68 5.17
CA LYS A 151 -20.44 3.02 5.96
C LYS A 151 -21.32 2.10 5.10
N ASN A 152 -21.71 2.55 3.93
CA ASN A 152 -22.52 1.75 3.00
C ASN A 152 -21.76 0.51 2.50
N ALA A 153 -20.43 0.58 2.41
CA ALA A 153 -19.57 -0.56 2.14
C ALA A 153 -19.37 -1.49 3.36
N GLY A 154 -19.97 -1.17 4.51
CA GLY A 154 -19.94 -1.98 5.72
C GLY A 154 -18.79 -1.67 6.66
N ALA A 155 -18.04 -0.58 6.46
CA ALA A 155 -17.01 -0.15 7.40
C ALA A 155 -17.62 0.39 8.71
N ILE A 156 -16.96 0.11 9.82
CA ILE A 156 -17.19 0.78 11.10
C ILE A 156 -16.39 2.09 11.06
N TRP A 157 -16.99 3.12 10.50
CA TRP A 157 -16.31 4.40 10.29
C TRP A 157 -16.16 5.17 11.61
N VAL A 158 -14.93 5.62 11.90
CA VAL A 158 -14.56 6.34 13.13
C VAL A 158 -13.91 7.67 12.74
N ASP A 159 -14.31 8.77 13.37
CA ASP A 159 -13.65 10.07 13.18
C ASP A 159 -12.45 10.21 14.12
N GLN A 160 -11.33 9.66 13.69
CA GLN A 160 -10.04 9.75 14.40
C GLN A 160 -8.94 10.06 13.37
N ASP A 161 -7.88 10.71 13.85
CA ASP A 161 -6.72 11.07 13.01
C ASP A 161 -5.95 9.84 12.51
N LEU A 162 -6.03 8.72 13.25
CA LEU A 162 -5.45 7.44 12.90
C LEU A 162 -6.37 6.31 13.36
N VAL A 163 -6.66 5.37 12.47
CA VAL A 163 -7.35 4.11 12.79
C VAL A 163 -6.54 2.96 12.23
N ILE A 164 -6.17 2.01 13.09
CA ILE A 164 -5.53 0.76 12.73
C ILE A 164 -6.47 -0.38 13.08
N ASP A 165 -6.72 -1.27 12.12
CA ASP A 165 -7.49 -2.49 12.32
C ASP A 165 -6.84 -3.62 11.52
N GLY A 166 -6.08 -4.49 12.22
CA GLY A 166 -5.24 -5.51 11.59
C GLY A 166 -4.25 -4.89 10.61
N ASN A 167 -4.30 -5.31 9.37
CA ASN A 167 -3.44 -4.80 8.31
C ASN A 167 -3.89 -3.48 7.66
N LEU A 168 -5.01 -2.89 8.11
CA LEU A 168 -5.53 -1.63 7.59
C LEU A 168 -5.08 -0.45 8.46
N ILE A 169 -4.41 0.53 7.86
CA ILE A 169 -3.96 1.77 8.49
C ILE A 169 -4.62 2.92 7.75
N SER A 170 -5.47 3.69 8.42
CA SER A 170 -6.24 4.74 7.76
C SER A 170 -6.16 6.09 8.47
N SER A 171 -6.23 7.18 7.72
CA SER A 171 -6.26 8.57 8.18
C SER A 171 -7.19 9.44 7.32
N ARG A 172 -7.46 10.68 7.78
CA ARG A 172 -8.53 11.51 7.19
C ARG A 172 -8.05 12.50 6.14
N THR A 173 -6.95 13.21 6.43
CA THR A 173 -6.53 14.39 5.65
C THR A 173 -5.03 14.61 5.80
N PRO A 174 -4.41 15.51 5.02
CA PRO A 174 -3.00 15.87 5.17
C PRO A 174 -2.59 16.35 6.57
N ARG A 175 -3.53 16.82 7.38
CA ARG A 175 -3.24 17.24 8.77
C ARG A 175 -2.86 16.06 9.66
N ASP A 176 -3.27 14.85 9.30
CA ASP A 176 -3.04 13.63 10.07
C ASP A 176 -1.78 12.87 9.61
N LEU A 177 -1.03 13.38 8.61
CA LEU A 177 0.09 12.68 7.98
C LEU A 177 1.20 12.27 8.95
N ALA A 178 1.46 13.08 9.97
CA ALA A 178 2.52 12.76 10.94
C ALA A 178 2.23 11.46 11.72
N VAL A 179 1.00 11.28 12.20
CA VAL A 179 0.60 10.06 12.92
C VAL A 179 0.43 8.88 11.94
N PHE A 180 -0.07 9.14 10.74
CA PHE A 180 -0.25 8.15 9.68
C PHE A 180 1.08 7.52 9.25
N ALA A 181 2.06 8.34 8.86
CA ALA A 181 3.36 7.84 8.40
C ALA A 181 4.15 7.17 9.54
N LYS A 182 4.06 7.70 10.78
CA LYS A 182 4.67 7.08 11.95
C LYS A 182 4.08 5.68 12.22
N ALA A 183 2.76 5.52 12.10
CA ALA A 183 2.10 4.24 12.29
C ALA A 183 2.51 3.21 11.23
N LEU A 184 2.58 3.61 9.96
CA LEU A 184 3.03 2.74 8.87
C LEU A 184 4.47 2.26 9.10
N VAL A 185 5.39 3.16 9.45
CA VAL A 185 6.78 2.79 9.78
C VAL A 185 6.83 1.83 10.96
N ALA A 186 6.04 2.06 12.01
CA ALA A 186 6.00 1.19 13.20
C ALA A 186 5.51 -0.22 12.85
N GLN A 187 4.45 -0.34 12.04
CA GLN A 187 3.91 -1.62 11.59
C GLN A 187 4.97 -2.41 10.80
N LEU A 188 5.59 -1.77 9.81
CA LEU A 188 6.62 -2.38 8.97
C LEU A 188 7.85 -2.88 9.75
N ARG A 189 8.23 -2.15 10.81
CA ARG A 189 9.34 -2.57 11.69
C ARG A 189 8.98 -3.78 12.55
N THR A 190 7.72 -3.86 12.99
CA THR A 190 7.23 -5.00 13.78
C THR A 190 7.18 -6.26 12.93
N ASP A 191 6.65 -6.19 11.72
CA ASP A 191 6.55 -7.32 10.81
C ASP A 191 7.93 -7.89 10.49
N ARG A 192 8.94 -7.02 10.27
CA ARG A 192 10.34 -7.44 10.10
C ARG A 192 10.94 -8.16 11.29
N SER A 193 10.65 -7.68 12.50
CA SER A 193 11.20 -8.31 13.72
C SER A 193 10.65 -9.72 13.93
N LEU A 194 9.43 -9.98 13.48
CA LEU A 194 8.79 -11.30 13.54
C LEU A 194 9.34 -12.28 12.48
N GLU A 195 9.79 -11.76 11.33
CA GLU A 195 10.40 -12.60 10.28
C GLU A 195 11.83 -13.02 10.57
N THR A 196 12.54 -12.28 11.43
CA THR A 196 13.94 -12.53 11.80
C THR A 196 14.10 -13.32 13.11
N ALA A 197 13.02 -13.59 13.83
CA ALA A 197 12.97 -14.34 15.09
C ALA A 197 12.62 -15.82 14.88
#